data_70a63bc90237bfe78b6f2566f10f60e9
#
_entry.id   70a63bc90237bfe78b6f2566f10f60e9
#
_cell.length_a   1.000
_cell.length_b   1.000
_cell.length_c   1.000
_cell.angle_alpha   90.00
_cell.angle_beta   90.00
_cell.angle_gamma   90.00
#
_symmetry.space_group_name_H-M   'P 1'
#
loop_
_entity.id
_entity.type
_entity.pdbx_description
1 polymer ?
#
loop_
_entity_poly.entity_id
_entity_poly.type
_entity_poly.pdbx_seq_one_letter_code
_entity_poly.pdbx_strand_id
1 'polypeptide(L)'
;MRGYGDTTRPRDREAYRLRHLVDDVAALFGALGARRKLLIAHDWGALIAWSAAIERAVPLDALIVMNVPHPEIFRRVIRHSWSQRLRSWYILFFQLPFVPEKALTRDGARAIARMFTGMARNPDAFPPDVLARYRDNALKPGAMTAMLNYYRANALAFVKSAPSEPVHVPTLMIWGEHDTALGLELTEGYDGLVDDFTLRRLPAASHWVQQDAPDAVNAVLAEWLAARGLVAGRG
;
A
#
# COMPACT_ATOMS: atom_id res chain seq x y z
N MET A 1 -10.60 -4.43 -2.18
CA MET A 1 -10.34 -3.16 -2.93
C MET A 1 -11.01 -3.29 -4.28
N ARG A 2 -11.71 -2.24 -4.75
CA ARG A 2 -12.35 -2.26 -6.08
C ARG A 2 -11.35 -2.60 -7.18
N GLY A 3 -11.75 -3.37 -8.18
CA GLY A 3 -10.87 -3.80 -9.26
C GLY A 3 -10.08 -5.07 -9.01
N TYR A 4 -9.94 -5.49 -7.76
CA TYR A 4 -9.17 -6.69 -7.37
C TYR A 4 -10.09 -7.88 -7.03
N GLY A 5 -9.59 -9.09 -7.27
CA GLY A 5 -10.30 -10.33 -6.93
C GLY A 5 -11.66 -10.42 -7.63
N ASP A 6 -12.72 -10.60 -6.87
CA ASP A 6 -14.11 -10.69 -7.36
C ASP A 6 -14.93 -9.41 -7.10
N THR A 7 -14.24 -8.31 -6.71
CA THR A 7 -14.90 -7.03 -6.50
C THR A 7 -15.31 -6.36 -7.80
N THR A 8 -16.15 -5.35 -7.72
CA THR A 8 -16.58 -4.57 -8.89
C THR A 8 -15.41 -3.91 -9.59
N ARG A 9 -15.49 -3.78 -10.91
CA ARG A 9 -14.49 -3.16 -11.80
C ARG A 9 -15.14 -2.06 -12.63
N PRO A 10 -15.36 -0.87 -12.08
CA PRO A 10 -15.85 0.26 -12.85
C PRO A 10 -14.96 0.52 -14.06
N ARG A 11 -15.57 0.80 -15.21
CA ARG A 11 -14.83 1.11 -16.46
C ARG A 11 -14.26 2.51 -16.45
N ASP A 12 -14.93 3.43 -15.75
CA ASP A 12 -14.49 4.80 -15.64
C ASP A 12 -13.22 4.89 -14.76
N ARG A 13 -12.18 5.49 -15.30
CA ARG A 13 -10.93 5.76 -14.59
C ARG A 13 -11.16 6.61 -13.34
N GLU A 14 -12.06 7.58 -13.40
CA GLU A 14 -12.35 8.50 -12.29
C GLU A 14 -12.90 7.78 -11.05
N ALA A 15 -13.53 6.61 -11.23
CA ALA A 15 -13.97 5.77 -10.14
C ALA A 15 -12.82 5.23 -9.26
N TYR A 16 -11.57 5.33 -9.72
CA TYR A 16 -10.37 4.91 -9.00
C TYR A 16 -9.61 6.07 -8.34
N ARG A 17 -10.17 7.28 -8.33
CA ARG A 17 -9.62 8.40 -7.55
C ARG A 17 -9.56 8.06 -6.08
N LEU A 18 -8.49 8.52 -5.43
CA LEU A 18 -8.18 8.22 -4.04
C LEU A 18 -9.37 8.45 -3.10
N ARG A 19 -10.11 9.55 -3.28
CA ARG A 19 -11.33 9.84 -2.51
C ARG A 19 -12.35 8.70 -2.52
N HIS A 20 -12.60 8.08 -3.69
CA HIS A 20 -13.56 6.97 -3.81
C HIS A 20 -13.04 5.66 -3.19
N LEU A 21 -11.72 5.51 -3.16
CA LEU A 21 -11.08 4.38 -2.48
C LEU A 21 -11.13 4.56 -0.96
N VAL A 22 -11.03 5.78 -0.48
CA VAL A 22 -11.25 6.15 0.93
C VAL A 22 -12.71 5.95 1.32
N ASP A 23 -13.65 6.37 0.46
CA ASP A 23 -15.09 6.16 0.67
C ASP A 23 -15.44 4.67 0.83
N ASP A 24 -14.80 3.78 0.05
CA ASP A 24 -14.98 2.32 0.19
C ASP A 24 -14.55 1.82 1.58
N VAL A 25 -13.42 2.31 2.08
CA VAL A 25 -12.92 1.95 3.41
C VAL A 25 -13.86 2.48 4.49
N ALA A 26 -14.30 3.73 4.36
CA ALA A 26 -15.25 4.35 5.31
C ALA A 26 -16.58 3.59 5.35
N ALA A 27 -17.13 3.23 4.19
CA ALA A 27 -18.36 2.45 4.09
C ALA A 27 -18.20 1.05 4.73
N LEU A 28 -17.07 0.38 4.51
CA LEU A 28 -16.79 -0.92 5.12
C LEU A 28 -16.75 -0.80 6.65
N PHE A 29 -16.02 0.16 7.20
CA PHE A 29 -15.93 0.37 8.64
C PHE A 29 -17.28 0.78 9.26
N GLY A 30 -18.09 1.56 8.52
CA GLY A 30 -19.45 1.88 8.91
C GLY A 30 -20.34 0.64 9.04
N ALA A 31 -20.23 -0.28 8.08
CA ALA A 31 -21.01 -1.53 8.05
C ALA A 31 -20.60 -2.53 9.15
N LEU A 32 -19.34 -2.52 9.59
CA LEU A 32 -18.85 -3.48 10.58
C LEU A 32 -19.37 -3.22 12.01
N GLY A 33 -19.76 -2.01 12.34
CA GLY A 33 -20.26 -1.66 13.69
C GLY A 33 -19.27 -1.91 14.83
N ALA A 34 -17.98 -2.10 14.52
CA ALA A 34 -16.96 -2.46 15.48
C ALA A 34 -16.65 -1.32 16.45
N ARG A 35 -16.47 -1.67 17.73
CA ARG A 35 -16.06 -0.69 18.77
C ARG A 35 -14.61 -0.24 18.61
N ARG A 36 -13.72 -1.14 18.21
CA ARG A 36 -12.30 -0.84 17.92
C ARG A 36 -12.03 -0.98 16.43
N LYS A 37 -11.33 -0.02 15.87
CA LYS A 37 -11.06 0.08 14.42
C LYS A 37 -9.58 0.22 14.18
N LEU A 38 -8.94 -0.88 13.80
CA LEU A 38 -7.54 -0.93 13.41
C LEU A 38 -7.47 -1.07 11.89
N LEU A 39 -6.71 -0.21 11.24
CA LEU A 39 -6.49 -0.30 9.79
C LEU A 39 -5.05 -0.71 9.52
N ILE A 40 -4.88 -1.93 9.00
CA ILE A 40 -3.59 -2.49 8.61
C ILE A 40 -3.53 -2.54 7.09
N ALA A 41 -2.51 -1.97 6.50
CA ALA A 41 -2.48 -1.79 5.06
C ALA A 41 -1.06 -1.84 4.47
N HIS A 42 -0.97 -2.25 3.20
CA HIS A 42 0.24 -2.35 2.42
C HIS A 42 0.02 -1.80 1.01
N ASP A 43 1.06 -1.30 0.35
CA ASP A 43 1.05 -0.81 -1.03
C ASP A 43 -0.07 0.21 -1.29
N TRP A 44 -0.88 0.07 -2.35
CA TRP A 44 -2.03 0.95 -2.60
C TRP A 44 -3.00 1.00 -1.42
N GLY A 45 -3.15 -0.10 -0.69
CA GLY A 45 -3.94 -0.11 0.54
C GLY A 45 -3.40 0.83 1.60
N ALA A 46 -2.07 0.92 1.74
CA ALA A 46 -1.44 1.83 2.70
C ALA A 46 -1.58 3.31 2.28
N LEU A 47 -1.49 3.62 0.98
CA LEU A 47 -1.78 4.97 0.50
C LEU A 47 -3.23 5.40 0.80
N ILE A 48 -4.19 4.49 0.60
CA ILE A 48 -5.59 4.72 0.94
C ILE A 48 -5.75 4.90 2.46
N ALA A 49 -5.08 4.07 3.25
CA ALA A 49 -5.13 4.12 4.71
C ALA A 49 -4.54 5.43 5.27
N TRP A 50 -3.41 5.89 4.74
CA TRP A 50 -2.87 7.22 5.04
C TRP A 50 -3.90 8.31 4.74
N SER A 51 -4.51 8.28 3.56
CA SER A 51 -5.50 9.29 3.17
C SER A 51 -6.73 9.25 4.06
N ALA A 52 -7.23 8.05 4.41
CA ALA A 52 -8.36 7.89 5.33
C ALA A 52 -8.06 8.46 6.73
N ALA A 53 -6.83 8.32 7.21
CA ALA A 53 -6.40 8.86 8.50
C ALA A 53 -6.21 10.40 8.44
N ILE A 54 -5.58 10.93 7.39
CA ILE A 54 -5.39 12.37 7.17
C ILE A 54 -6.75 13.09 7.06
N GLU A 55 -7.66 12.54 6.26
CA GLU A 55 -9.01 13.08 6.04
C GLU A 55 -9.97 12.79 7.21
N ARG A 56 -9.55 12.00 8.21
CA ARG A 56 -10.37 11.52 9.32
C ARG A 56 -11.68 10.85 8.84
N ALA A 57 -11.61 10.19 7.68
CA ALA A 57 -12.76 9.55 7.06
C ALA A 57 -13.32 8.37 7.88
N VAL A 58 -12.50 7.79 8.75
CA VAL A 58 -12.85 6.73 9.70
C VAL A 58 -12.28 7.07 11.07
N PRO A 59 -13.05 6.94 12.15
CA PRO A 59 -12.51 7.06 13.51
C PRO A 59 -11.68 5.82 13.84
N LEU A 60 -10.38 5.89 13.55
CA LEU A 60 -9.42 4.80 13.79
C LEU A 60 -8.86 4.88 15.21
N ASP A 61 -8.67 3.72 15.85
CA ASP A 61 -7.91 3.57 17.10
C ASP A 61 -6.41 3.41 16.82
N ALA A 62 -6.04 2.88 15.67
CA ALA A 62 -4.66 2.80 15.20
C ALA A 62 -4.57 2.62 13.68
N LEU A 63 -3.45 3.11 13.13
CA LEU A 63 -3.06 2.91 11.74
C LEU A 63 -1.76 2.11 11.69
N ILE A 64 -1.73 1.06 10.90
CA ILE A 64 -0.52 0.29 10.62
C ILE A 64 -0.29 0.26 9.10
N VAL A 65 0.85 0.73 8.67
CA VAL A 65 1.23 0.79 7.26
C VAL A 65 2.52 0.03 6.98
N MET A 66 2.57 -0.63 5.85
CA MET A 66 3.73 -1.41 5.42
C MET A 66 4.24 -0.87 4.09
N ASN A 67 5.54 -0.56 4.04
CA ASN A 67 6.30 -0.17 2.84
C ASN A 67 5.62 0.89 1.96
N VAL A 68 4.91 1.84 2.55
CA VAL A 68 4.42 3.02 1.83
C VAL A 68 4.50 4.24 2.76
N PRO A 69 5.16 5.31 2.33
CA PRO A 69 5.34 6.50 3.14
C PRO A 69 4.07 7.33 3.22
N HIS A 70 4.04 8.26 4.17
CA HIS A 70 3.08 9.34 4.17
C HIS A 70 3.14 10.11 2.83
N PRO A 71 2.00 10.50 2.24
CA PRO A 71 1.97 11.16 0.93
C PRO A 71 2.84 12.43 0.84
N GLU A 72 2.94 13.20 1.93
CA GLU A 72 3.81 14.39 2.02
C GLU A 72 5.29 14.02 1.89
N ILE A 73 5.72 12.94 2.58
CA ILE A 73 7.08 12.43 2.50
C ILE A 73 7.41 12.00 1.06
N PHE A 74 6.51 11.22 0.43
CA PHE A 74 6.71 10.81 -0.96
C PHE A 74 6.88 12.01 -1.88
N ARG A 75 6.01 13.03 -1.78
CA ARG A 75 6.09 14.26 -2.58
C ARG A 75 7.39 15.03 -2.36
N ARG A 76 7.84 15.12 -1.11
CA ARG A 76 9.10 15.78 -0.77
C ARG A 76 10.28 15.03 -1.38
N VAL A 77 10.35 13.72 -1.19
CA VAL A 77 11.46 12.90 -1.67
C VAL A 77 11.49 12.82 -3.19
N ILE A 78 10.37 12.61 -3.88
CA ILE A 78 10.34 12.50 -5.35
C ILE A 78 10.82 13.78 -6.04
N ARG A 79 10.71 14.95 -5.38
CA ARG A 79 11.19 16.22 -5.93
C ARG A 79 12.71 16.37 -5.87
N HIS A 80 13.38 15.71 -4.91
CA HIS A 80 14.79 15.91 -4.62
C HIS A 80 15.66 14.67 -4.85
N SER A 81 15.10 13.46 -4.81
CA SER A 81 15.83 12.19 -4.97
C SER A 81 15.76 11.67 -6.41
N TRP A 82 16.90 11.65 -7.10
CA TRP A 82 17.03 10.99 -8.40
C TRP A 82 16.86 9.48 -8.29
N SER A 83 17.36 8.88 -7.21
CA SER A 83 17.19 7.45 -6.92
C SER A 83 15.71 7.08 -6.88
N GLN A 84 14.91 7.84 -6.11
CA GLN A 84 13.47 7.57 -6.03
C GLN A 84 12.75 7.81 -7.36
N ARG A 85 13.13 8.83 -8.13
CA ARG A 85 12.56 9.04 -9.48
C ARG A 85 12.79 7.85 -10.39
N LEU A 86 14.02 7.33 -10.39
CA LEU A 86 14.36 6.14 -11.18
C LEU A 86 13.58 4.91 -10.71
N ARG A 87 13.45 4.69 -9.41
CA ARG A 87 12.64 3.59 -8.85
C ARG A 87 11.16 3.71 -9.24
N SER A 88 10.65 4.94 -9.38
CA SER A 88 9.24 5.24 -9.69
C SER A 88 8.92 5.29 -11.20
N TRP A 89 9.83 4.89 -12.08
CA TRP A 89 9.67 4.94 -13.55
C TRP A 89 8.39 4.25 -14.04
N TYR A 90 7.99 3.18 -13.37
CA TYR A 90 6.81 2.39 -13.73
C TYR A 90 5.51 3.18 -13.62
N ILE A 91 5.43 4.19 -12.75
CA ILE A 91 4.26 5.08 -12.63
C ILE A 91 4.00 5.79 -13.96
N LEU A 92 5.07 6.25 -14.64
CA LEU A 92 4.98 6.87 -15.96
C LEU A 92 4.62 5.85 -17.04
N PHE A 93 5.23 4.67 -17.00
CA PHE A 93 4.91 3.57 -17.92
C PHE A 93 3.43 3.21 -17.85
N PHE A 94 2.83 3.17 -16.67
CA PHE A 94 1.42 2.83 -16.47
C PHE A 94 0.45 3.88 -16.99
N GLN A 95 0.91 5.11 -17.32
CA GLN A 95 0.07 6.12 -17.98
C GLN A 95 -0.20 5.81 -19.44
N LEU A 96 0.62 4.98 -20.10
CA LEU A 96 0.46 4.66 -21.50
C LEU A 96 -0.86 3.87 -21.71
N PRO A 97 -1.64 4.20 -22.77
CA PRO A 97 -2.84 3.45 -23.07
C PRO A 97 -2.50 2.07 -23.65
N PHE A 98 -3.18 1.01 -23.20
CA PHE A 98 -3.11 -0.36 -23.70
C PHE A 98 -1.76 -1.08 -23.59
N VAL A 99 -0.64 -0.36 -23.58
CA VAL A 99 0.71 -0.94 -23.56
C VAL A 99 0.99 -1.68 -22.25
N PRO A 100 0.76 -1.11 -21.06
CA PRO A 100 0.98 -1.80 -19.81
C PRO A 100 0.05 -3.02 -19.64
N GLU A 101 -1.23 -2.88 -20.00
CA GLU A 101 -2.16 -4.02 -19.98
C GLU A 101 -1.62 -5.20 -20.77
N LYS A 102 -1.24 -4.95 -22.04
CA LYS A 102 -0.71 -5.98 -22.93
C LYS A 102 0.59 -6.58 -22.41
N ALA A 103 1.50 -5.75 -21.91
CA ALA A 103 2.78 -6.20 -21.37
C ALA A 103 2.62 -7.07 -20.12
N LEU A 104 1.72 -6.67 -19.20
CA LEU A 104 1.51 -7.35 -17.92
C LEU A 104 0.67 -8.62 -18.03
N THR A 105 -0.25 -8.69 -19.00
CA THR A 105 -1.11 -9.89 -19.20
C THR A 105 -0.55 -10.90 -20.20
N ARG A 106 0.49 -10.53 -20.95
CA ARG A 106 1.12 -11.42 -21.92
C ARG A 106 1.60 -12.72 -21.25
N ASP A 107 1.60 -13.81 -22.00
CA ASP A 107 2.09 -15.13 -21.60
C ASP A 107 1.47 -15.60 -20.27
N GLY A 108 0.15 -15.41 -20.13
CA GLY A 108 -0.57 -15.78 -18.90
C GLY A 108 -0.15 -14.93 -17.68
N ALA A 109 0.08 -13.64 -17.88
CA ALA A 109 0.50 -12.70 -16.84
C ALA A 109 1.82 -13.09 -16.12
N ARG A 110 2.75 -13.69 -16.88
CA ARG A 110 4.06 -14.08 -16.33
C ARG A 110 4.84 -12.89 -15.74
N ALA A 111 4.64 -11.69 -16.29
CA ALA A 111 5.26 -10.46 -15.77
C ALA A 111 4.82 -10.17 -14.33
N ILE A 112 3.56 -10.42 -13.99
CA ILE A 112 3.04 -10.28 -12.61
C ILE A 112 3.78 -11.24 -11.66
N ALA A 113 3.91 -12.52 -12.01
CA ALA A 113 4.64 -13.47 -11.18
C ALA A 113 6.10 -13.03 -10.97
N ARG A 114 6.78 -12.59 -12.05
CA ARG A 114 8.16 -12.08 -11.96
C ARG A 114 8.32 -10.84 -11.10
N MET A 115 7.31 -9.96 -11.06
CA MET A 115 7.33 -8.79 -10.21
C MET A 115 7.36 -9.19 -8.72
N PHE A 116 6.55 -10.18 -8.33
CA PHE A 116 6.57 -10.69 -6.97
C PHE A 116 7.89 -11.39 -6.64
N THR A 117 8.28 -12.38 -7.42
CA THR A 117 9.50 -13.17 -7.14
C THR A 117 10.78 -12.37 -7.31
N GLY A 118 10.82 -11.40 -8.22
CA GLY A 118 12.00 -10.55 -8.46
C GLY A 118 12.26 -9.49 -7.39
N MET A 119 11.25 -9.12 -6.63
CA MET A 119 11.37 -8.18 -5.52
C MET A 119 11.51 -8.88 -4.17
N ALA A 120 10.96 -10.09 -4.02
CA ALA A 120 11.00 -10.84 -2.77
C ALA A 120 12.43 -11.18 -2.32
N ARG A 121 12.67 -11.14 -1.03
CA ARG A 121 13.92 -11.58 -0.38
C ARG A 121 13.85 -13.02 0.11
N ASN A 122 12.65 -13.47 0.45
CA ASN A 122 12.40 -14.85 0.79
C ASN A 122 11.89 -15.60 -0.45
N PRO A 123 12.65 -16.56 -1.02
CA PRO A 123 12.23 -17.31 -2.21
C PRO A 123 10.91 -18.08 -2.01
N ASP A 124 10.63 -18.50 -0.77
CA ASP A 124 9.44 -19.30 -0.43
C ASP A 124 8.19 -18.44 -0.17
N ALA A 125 8.34 -17.11 -0.16
CA ALA A 125 7.24 -16.18 0.11
C ALA A 125 6.11 -16.27 -0.93
N PHE A 126 6.43 -16.74 -2.14
CA PHE A 126 5.50 -16.82 -3.25
C PHE A 126 5.53 -18.20 -3.92
N PRO A 127 4.95 -19.23 -3.31
CA PRO A 127 4.88 -20.57 -3.90
C PRO A 127 4.03 -20.57 -5.18
N PRO A 128 4.18 -21.58 -6.05
CA PRO A 128 3.57 -21.61 -7.39
C PRO A 128 2.05 -21.41 -7.40
N ASP A 129 1.34 -21.95 -6.42
CA ASP A 129 -0.11 -21.82 -6.31
C ASP A 129 -0.55 -20.40 -5.94
N VAL A 130 0.21 -19.70 -5.11
CA VAL A 130 -0.01 -18.27 -4.79
C VAL A 130 0.23 -17.41 -6.02
N LEU A 131 1.33 -17.65 -6.74
CA LEU A 131 1.61 -16.94 -8.00
C LEU A 131 0.55 -17.20 -9.06
N ALA A 132 0.02 -18.43 -9.14
CA ALA A 132 -1.08 -18.75 -10.04
C ALA A 132 -2.32 -17.90 -9.73
N ARG A 133 -2.72 -17.79 -8.45
CA ARG A 133 -3.86 -16.96 -8.03
C ARG A 133 -3.68 -15.47 -8.39
N TYR A 134 -2.48 -14.91 -8.23
CA TYR A 134 -2.21 -13.52 -8.64
C TYR A 134 -2.33 -13.34 -10.15
N ARG A 135 -1.80 -14.28 -10.93
CA ARG A 135 -1.92 -14.27 -12.40
C ARG A 135 -3.37 -14.40 -12.85
N ASP A 136 -4.12 -15.35 -12.29
CA ASP A 136 -5.52 -15.57 -12.62
C ASP A 136 -6.37 -14.33 -12.30
N ASN A 137 -6.13 -13.70 -11.16
CA ASN A 137 -6.79 -12.43 -10.82
C ASN A 137 -6.45 -11.31 -11.80
N ALA A 138 -5.20 -11.20 -12.24
CA ALA A 138 -4.78 -10.21 -13.22
C ALA A 138 -5.37 -10.44 -14.62
N LEU A 139 -5.67 -11.70 -14.97
CA LEU A 139 -6.25 -12.10 -16.25
C LEU A 139 -7.79 -12.01 -16.29
N LYS A 140 -8.46 -11.78 -15.16
CA LYS A 140 -9.91 -11.59 -15.16
C LYS A 140 -10.30 -10.40 -16.07
N PRO A 141 -11.42 -10.47 -16.80
CA PRO A 141 -11.83 -9.39 -17.69
C PRO A 141 -11.85 -8.02 -16.99
N GLY A 142 -11.09 -7.06 -17.55
CA GLY A 142 -10.99 -5.69 -17.03
C GLY A 142 -10.12 -5.52 -15.77
N ALA A 143 -9.61 -6.60 -15.16
CA ALA A 143 -8.87 -6.51 -13.90
C ALA A 143 -7.56 -5.72 -14.06
N MET A 144 -6.78 -5.98 -15.11
CA MET A 144 -5.52 -5.27 -15.33
C MET A 144 -5.74 -3.77 -15.53
N THR A 145 -6.71 -3.38 -16.35
CA THR A 145 -7.04 -1.96 -16.52
C THR A 145 -7.51 -1.32 -15.21
N ALA A 146 -8.31 -2.03 -14.42
CA ALA A 146 -8.75 -1.58 -13.11
C ALA A 146 -7.55 -1.34 -12.15
N MET A 147 -6.60 -2.26 -12.09
CA MET A 147 -5.37 -2.13 -11.29
C MET A 147 -4.52 -0.93 -11.77
N LEU A 148 -4.36 -0.75 -13.07
CA LEU A 148 -3.62 0.38 -13.64
C LEU A 148 -4.33 1.73 -13.42
N ASN A 149 -5.65 1.73 -13.31
CA ASN A 149 -6.42 2.95 -13.06
C ASN A 149 -6.14 3.57 -11.68
N TYR A 150 -5.65 2.81 -10.70
CA TYR A 150 -5.14 3.38 -9.45
C TYR A 150 -4.03 4.39 -9.72
N TYR A 151 -3.09 4.05 -10.60
CA TYR A 151 -2.00 4.94 -11.00
C TYR A 151 -2.48 6.06 -11.91
N ARG A 152 -3.33 5.76 -12.89
CA ARG A 152 -3.82 6.73 -13.89
C ARG A 152 -4.72 7.80 -13.29
N ALA A 153 -5.60 7.43 -12.38
CA ALA A 153 -6.52 8.36 -11.74
C ALA A 153 -5.83 9.28 -10.73
N ASN A 154 -4.67 8.84 -10.17
CA ASN A 154 -4.02 9.52 -9.06
C ASN A 154 -2.60 10.03 -9.39
N ALA A 155 -2.17 9.98 -10.66
CA ALA A 155 -0.81 10.38 -11.06
C ALA A 155 -0.45 11.80 -10.60
N LEU A 156 -1.38 12.75 -10.67
CA LEU A 156 -1.17 14.13 -10.24
C LEU A 156 -1.13 14.29 -8.71
N ALA A 157 -1.80 13.42 -7.97
CA ALA A 157 -1.80 13.46 -6.51
C ALA A 157 -0.40 13.17 -5.93
N PHE A 158 0.42 12.38 -6.63
CA PHE A 158 1.81 12.12 -6.24
C PHE A 158 2.72 13.36 -6.32
N VAL A 159 2.32 14.39 -7.07
CA VAL A 159 3.16 15.58 -7.31
C VAL A 159 2.51 16.89 -6.85
N LYS A 160 1.18 16.96 -6.84
CA LYS A 160 0.39 18.18 -6.59
C LYS A 160 -0.65 17.89 -5.52
N SER A 161 -0.36 18.15 -4.26
CA SER A 161 -1.40 18.26 -3.24
C SER A 161 -1.05 19.36 -2.26
N ALA A 162 -2.07 19.87 -1.58
CA ALA A 162 -1.90 20.79 -0.47
C ALA A 162 -1.16 20.09 0.69
N PRO A 163 -0.53 20.86 1.60
CA PRO A 163 -0.08 20.32 2.88
C PRO A 163 -1.22 19.56 3.57
N SER A 164 -0.90 18.41 4.16
CA SER A 164 -1.89 17.60 4.87
C SER A 164 -1.97 17.99 6.34
N GLU A 165 -3.17 17.85 6.92
CA GLU A 165 -3.31 17.89 8.37
C GLU A 165 -2.53 16.73 9.02
N PRO A 166 -2.00 16.93 10.24
CA PRO A 166 -1.35 15.85 10.97
C PRO A 166 -2.26 14.67 11.23
N VAL A 167 -1.68 13.47 11.22
CA VAL A 167 -2.35 12.24 11.62
C VAL A 167 -2.29 12.10 13.14
N HIS A 168 -3.45 12.14 13.81
CA HIS A 168 -3.56 12.13 15.27
C HIS A 168 -3.71 10.72 15.87
N VAL A 169 -3.88 9.70 15.03
CA VAL A 169 -4.00 8.31 15.51
C VAL A 169 -2.63 7.67 15.67
N PRO A 170 -2.42 6.83 16.70
CA PRO A 170 -1.18 6.08 16.85
C PRO A 170 -0.88 5.31 15.58
N THR A 171 0.31 5.51 15.04
CA THR A 171 0.69 4.96 13.74
C THR A 171 1.97 4.14 13.82
N LEU A 172 1.91 2.90 13.36
CA LEU A 172 3.05 2.02 13.16
C LEU A 172 3.37 1.93 11.68
N MET A 173 4.62 2.20 11.32
CA MET A 173 5.17 1.87 10.02
C MET A 173 6.13 0.69 10.13
N ILE A 174 5.89 -0.36 9.35
CA ILE A 174 6.82 -1.47 9.18
C ILE A 174 7.43 -1.36 7.79
N TRP A 175 8.76 -1.43 7.71
CA TRP A 175 9.47 -1.19 6.46
C TRP A 175 10.51 -2.27 6.18
N GLY A 176 10.38 -2.97 5.05
CA GLY A 176 11.41 -3.87 4.53
C GLY A 176 12.49 -3.07 3.81
N GLU A 177 13.75 -3.19 4.28
CA GLU A 177 14.85 -2.33 3.80
C GLU A 177 15.31 -2.64 2.38
N HIS A 178 14.98 -3.83 1.87
CA HIS A 178 15.28 -4.23 0.49
C HIS A 178 14.17 -3.88 -0.51
N ASP A 179 13.31 -2.90 -0.19
CA ASP A 179 12.33 -2.40 -1.15
C ASP A 179 13.03 -1.79 -2.37
N THR A 180 12.76 -2.35 -3.55
CA THR A 180 13.35 -1.88 -4.81
C THR A 180 12.54 -0.74 -5.45
N ALA A 181 11.29 -0.54 -5.04
CA ALA A 181 10.41 0.52 -5.55
C ALA A 181 10.45 1.78 -4.68
N LEU A 182 10.61 1.63 -3.36
CA LEU A 182 10.52 2.71 -2.38
C LEU A 182 11.79 2.72 -1.52
N GLY A 183 12.56 3.81 -1.58
CA GLY A 183 13.85 3.93 -0.90
C GLY A 183 13.71 4.21 0.60
N LEU A 184 14.78 3.95 1.36
CA LEU A 184 14.83 4.15 2.81
C LEU A 184 14.65 5.62 3.21
N GLU A 185 15.02 6.55 2.35
CA GLU A 185 14.80 8.00 2.55
C GLU A 185 13.32 8.36 2.77
N LEU A 186 12.41 7.48 2.39
CA LEU A 186 10.98 7.63 2.59
C LEU A 186 10.52 7.28 4.01
N THR A 187 11.40 6.78 4.85
CA THR A 187 11.11 6.47 6.26
C THR A 187 11.45 7.61 7.22
N GLU A 188 11.89 8.77 6.72
CA GLU A 188 12.41 9.88 7.51
C GLU A 188 11.52 11.14 7.43
N GLY A 189 11.59 11.98 8.49
CA GLY A 189 10.96 13.30 8.50
C GLY A 189 9.46 13.29 8.76
N TYR A 190 9.02 12.46 9.69
CA TYR A 190 7.60 12.33 10.10
C TYR A 190 7.18 13.34 11.17
N ASP A 191 8.13 14.08 11.74
CA ASP A 191 7.86 15.11 12.75
C ASP A 191 6.84 16.14 12.21
N GLY A 192 5.79 16.39 12.99
CA GLY A 192 4.71 17.28 12.62
C GLY A 192 3.71 16.71 11.60
N LEU A 193 3.95 15.51 11.06
CA LEU A 193 3.00 14.83 10.18
C LEU A 193 2.18 13.74 10.90
N VAL A 194 2.73 13.17 11.97
CA VAL A 194 2.09 12.11 12.76
C VAL A 194 2.43 12.32 14.23
N ASP A 195 1.44 12.45 15.09
CA ASP A 195 1.66 12.78 16.51
C ASP A 195 2.31 11.65 17.30
N ASP A 196 1.87 10.39 17.11
CA ASP A 196 2.45 9.18 17.74
C ASP A 196 2.91 8.23 16.62
N PHE A 197 4.17 8.40 16.20
CA PHE A 197 4.75 7.63 15.11
C PHE A 197 5.78 6.61 15.62
N THR A 198 5.61 5.37 15.22
CA THR A 198 6.57 4.29 15.46
C THR A 198 7.05 3.71 14.14
N LEU A 199 8.36 3.68 13.92
CA LEU A 199 8.98 3.01 12.78
C LEU A 199 9.64 1.70 13.24
N ARG A 200 9.40 0.61 12.50
CA ARG A 200 10.10 -0.66 12.62
C ARG A 200 10.65 -1.05 11.27
N ARG A 201 11.96 -1.11 11.14
CA ARG A 201 12.66 -1.56 9.93
C ARG A 201 12.99 -3.05 10.04
N LEU A 202 12.79 -3.78 8.95
CA LEU A 202 13.12 -5.20 8.83
C LEU A 202 14.20 -5.37 7.75
N PRO A 203 15.49 -5.52 8.18
CA PRO A 203 16.63 -5.51 7.26
C PRO A 203 16.63 -6.64 6.23
N ALA A 204 15.97 -7.77 6.52
CA ALA A 204 15.93 -8.93 5.64
C ALA A 204 14.71 -8.98 4.70
N ALA A 205 13.80 -7.98 4.76
CA ALA A 205 12.56 -7.98 4.00
C ALA A 205 12.59 -6.97 2.83
N SER A 206 11.78 -7.24 1.80
CA SER A 206 11.57 -6.39 0.64
C SER A 206 10.31 -5.54 0.76
N HIS A 207 9.80 -5.05 -0.38
CA HIS A 207 8.49 -4.44 -0.49
C HIS A 207 7.36 -5.34 0.03
N TRP A 208 7.48 -6.65 -0.17
CA TRP A 208 6.51 -7.65 0.28
C TRP A 208 6.77 -8.08 1.73
N VAL A 209 6.93 -7.12 2.62
CA VAL A 209 7.43 -7.31 3.98
C VAL A 209 6.66 -8.37 4.77
N GLN A 210 5.32 -8.40 4.61
CA GLN A 210 4.45 -9.35 5.29
C GLN A 210 4.53 -10.78 4.72
N GLN A 211 5.01 -10.96 3.50
CA GLN A 211 5.27 -12.26 2.90
C GLN A 211 6.72 -12.71 3.13
N ASP A 212 7.67 -11.79 3.02
CA ASP A 212 9.10 -12.10 3.23
C ASP A 212 9.40 -12.49 4.68
N ALA A 213 8.76 -11.83 5.64
CA ALA A 213 9.07 -11.96 7.06
C ALA A 213 7.80 -12.00 7.94
N PRO A 214 6.86 -12.95 7.72
CA PRO A 214 5.58 -12.98 8.42
C PRO A 214 5.72 -13.05 9.94
N ASP A 215 6.64 -13.84 10.46
CA ASP A 215 6.84 -13.98 11.90
C ASP A 215 7.35 -12.67 12.53
N ALA A 216 8.30 -12.00 11.88
CA ALA A 216 8.81 -10.72 12.36
C ALA A 216 7.73 -9.61 12.31
N VAL A 217 6.94 -9.56 11.23
CA VAL A 217 5.81 -8.63 11.12
C VAL A 217 4.78 -8.91 12.21
N ASN A 218 4.39 -10.15 12.42
CA ASN A 218 3.43 -10.54 13.45
C ASN A 218 3.93 -10.24 14.85
N ALA A 219 5.23 -10.44 15.14
CA ALA A 219 5.83 -10.11 16.43
C ALA A 219 5.79 -8.61 16.69
N VAL A 220 6.17 -7.79 15.71
CA VAL A 220 6.11 -6.30 15.78
C VAL A 220 4.67 -5.84 16.01
N LEU A 221 3.71 -6.38 15.27
CA LEU A 221 2.29 -6.05 15.44
C LEU A 221 1.79 -6.39 16.85
N ALA A 222 2.07 -7.62 17.33
CA ALA A 222 1.62 -8.08 18.64
C ALA A 222 2.21 -7.21 19.76
N GLU A 223 3.52 -6.94 19.75
CA GLU A 223 4.20 -6.07 20.70
C GLU A 223 3.62 -4.68 20.73
N TRP A 224 3.51 -4.04 19.54
CA TRP A 224 3.08 -2.67 19.42
C TRP A 224 1.63 -2.45 19.84
N LEU A 225 0.74 -3.39 19.45
CA LEU A 225 -0.69 -3.36 19.82
C LEU A 225 -0.89 -3.63 21.31
N ALA A 226 -0.15 -4.58 21.89
CA ALA A 226 -0.23 -4.90 23.32
C ALA A 226 0.24 -3.73 24.18
N ALA A 227 1.34 -3.06 23.81
CA ALA A 227 1.86 -1.88 24.50
C ALA A 227 0.84 -0.72 24.55
N ARG A 228 -0.12 -0.69 23.64
CA ARG A 228 -1.20 0.32 23.56
C ARG A 228 -2.56 -0.17 24.08
N GLY A 229 -2.64 -1.38 24.62
CA GLY A 229 -3.91 -1.97 25.08
C GLY A 229 -4.95 -2.15 23.97
N LEU A 230 -4.51 -2.24 22.72
CA LEU A 230 -5.38 -2.36 21.53
C LEU A 230 -5.77 -3.81 21.22
N VAL A 231 -5.11 -4.78 21.80
CA VAL A 231 -5.51 -6.21 21.82
C VAL A 231 -5.75 -6.62 23.24
N ALA A 232 -6.69 -7.56 23.46
CA ALA A 232 -6.86 -8.18 24.76
C ALA A 232 -5.55 -8.90 25.13
N GLY A 233 -4.99 -8.60 26.31
CA GLY A 233 -3.90 -9.39 26.85
C GLY A 233 -4.32 -10.86 26.83
N ARG A 234 -3.44 -11.75 26.45
CA ARG A 234 -3.64 -13.19 26.69
C ARG A 234 -3.69 -13.35 28.22
N GLY A 235 -4.92 -13.47 28.75
CA GLY A 235 -5.14 -13.95 30.11
C GLY A 235 -4.70 -15.40 30.24
#